data_059a70beb891c4b63450d22bd2c14e36
#
_entry.id   059a70beb891c4b63450d22bd2c14e36
#
_cell.length_a   1.000
_cell.length_b   1.000
_cell.length_c   1.000
_cell.angle_alpha   90.00
_cell.angle_beta   90.00
_cell.angle_gamma   90.00
#
_symmetry.space_group_name_H-M   'P 1'
#
loop_
_entity.id
_entity.type
_entity.pdbx_description
1 polymer ?
#
loop_
_entity_poly.entity_id
_entity_poly.type
_entity_poly.pdbx_seq_one_letter_code
_entity_poly.pdbx_strand_id
1 'polypeptide(L)'
;DGIEATHDALRIDAAGQGTYGRICATISRLEEKKVSFNILCVVNEYVARRPQEVFGSLSKYGYLQFIPCLDDLDGDRRDYSLTPESYTRFLKKTFDLYYDAYMRGRPVSVRNFDNYIGILLGQQPENCGMCGRCGQYYLIEADGSVYPCDFYVLDELRMGNINDASFFSLEKSPIGAEFRNASFYVDEKCRACKWYFLCRGGCRRDREPFVDGRPGLNKWCACFQALFEYAYPRMTEIAKRITARH
;
A
#
# COMPACT_ATOMS: atom_id res chain seq x y z
N ASP A 1 5.79 0.47 12.68
CA ASP A 1 6.31 -0.41 11.63
C ASP A 1 6.77 -1.74 12.22
N GLY A 2 5.81 -2.63 12.53
CA GLY A 2 6.09 -3.97 13.01
C GLY A 2 6.31 -4.09 14.52
N ILE A 3 7.48 -4.55 14.93
CA ILE A 3 7.92 -4.70 16.31
C ILE A 3 8.86 -3.56 16.71
N GLU A 4 9.15 -3.40 18.00
CA GLU A 4 10.04 -2.34 18.51
C GLU A 4 11.35 -2.26 17.71
N ALA A 5 12.04 -3.37 17.54
CA ALA A 5 13.32 -3.42 16.83
C ALA A 5 13.26 -2.95 15.38
N THR A 6 12.14 -3.15 14.67
CA THR A 6 11.97 -2.68 13.29
C THR A 6 11.42 -1.27 13.22
N HIS A 7 10.64 -0.86 14.20
CA HIS A 7 10.10 0.49 14.29
C HIS A 7 11.18 1.49 14.64
N ASP A 8 11.89 1.28 15.76
CA ASP A 8 12.85 2.22 16.30
C ASP A 8 14.15 2.30 15.47
N ALA A 9 14.38 1.34 14.56
CA ALA A 9 15.47 1.44 13.61
C ALA A 9 15.38 2.67 12.70
N LEU A 10 14.17 3.17 12.41
CA LEU A 10 13.93 4.28 11.47
C LEU A 10 12.98 5.35 12.03
N ARG A 11 12.14 5.02 13.01
CA ARG A 11 11.15 5.93 13.60
C ARG A 11 11.70 6.49 14.92
N ILE A 12 12.60 7.44 14.78
CA ILE A 12 13.24 8.13 15.91
C ILE A 12 12.68 9.55 16.06
N ASP A 13 12.74 10.11 17.24
CA ASP A 13 12.40 11.51 17.51
C ASP A 13 13.59 12.44 17.24
N ALA A 14 13.39 13.74 17.47
CA ALA A 14 14.44 14.76 17.26
C ALA A 14 15.69 14.56 18.15
N ALA A 15 15.56 13.79 19.24
CA ALA A 15 16.68 13.44 20.14
C ALA A 15 17.33 12.10 19.76
N GLY A 16 16.89 11.45 18.64
CA GLY A 16 17.41 10.17 18.21
C GLY A 16 16.88 8.97 18.98
N GLN A 17 15.83 9.15 19.80
CA GLN A 17 15.24 8.07 20.59
C GLN A 17 14.13 7.37 19.83
N GLY A 18 14.01 6.04 20.00
CA GLY A 18 12.93 5.25 19.42
C GLY A 18 11.54 5.73 19.87
N THR A 19 10.56 5.61 18.99
CA THR A 19 9.18 6.11 19.25
C THR A 19 8.16 5.00 19.47
N TYR A 20 8.55 3.73 19.46
CA TYR A 20 7.65 2.57 19.57
C TYR A 20 6.80 2.61 20.86
N GLY A 21 7.43 2.83 22.00
CA GLY A 21 6.73 2.91 23.29
C GLY A 21 5.67 4.01 23.32
N ARG A 22 5.96 5.18 22.74
CA ARG A 22 5.01 6.30 22.62
C ARG A 22 3.82 5.95 21.73
N ILE A 23 4.06 5.25 20.61
CA ILE A 23 2.99 4.80 19.72
C ILE A 23 2.11 3.76 20.43
N CYS A 24 2.69 2.78 21.14
CA CYS A 24 1.93 1.80 21.91
C CYS A 24 1.04 2.46 22.97
N ALA A 25 1.58 3.44 23.70
CA ALA A 25 0.79 4.20 24.68
C ALA A 25 -0.36 4.99 24.04
N THR A 26 -0.15 5.53 22.83
CA THR A 26 -1.21 6.19 22.04
C THR A 26 -2.29 5.21 21.63
N ILE A 27 -1.91 4.02 21.12
CA ILE A 27 -2.87 2.96 20.76
C ILE A 27 -3.71 2.55 21.96
N SER A 28 -3.10 2.33 23.14
CA SER A 28 -3.85 2.00 24.37
C SER A 28 -4.88 3.06 24.70
N ARG A 29 -4.55 4.35 24.55
CA ARG A 29 -5.51 5.44 24.76
C ARG A 29 -6.66 5.44 23.76
N LEU A 30 -6.39 5.11 22.49
CA LEU A 30 -7.43 4.97 21.48
C LEU A 30 -8.39 3.82 21.80
N GLU A 31 -7.84 2.68 22.26
CA GLU A 31 -8.62 1.52 22.71
C GLU A 31 -9.50 1.87 23.91
N GLU A 32 -8.94 2.50 24.95
CA GLU A 32 -9.68 2.98 26.13
C GLU A 32 -10.85 3.91 25.75
N LYS A 33 -10.63 4.78 24.78
CA LYS A 33 -11.64 5.74 24.29
C LYS A 33 -12.56 5.15 23.22
N LYS A 34 -12.39 3.88 22.86
CA LYS A 34 -13.15 3.17 21.81
C LYS A 34 -13.12 3.90 20.46
N VAL A 35 -11.99 4.55 20.16
CA VAL A 35 -11.78 5.19 18.85
C VAL A 35 -11.39 4.11 17.85
N SER A 36 -12.07 4.06 16.71
CA SER A 36 -11.71 3.15 15.62
C SER A 36 -10.40 3.62 14.96
N PHE A 37 -9.48 2.69 14.74
CA PHE A 37 -8.22 2.93 14.08
C PHE A 37 -7.77 1.72 13.29
N ASN A 38 -6.84 1.91 12.38
CA ASN A 38 -6.13 0.87 11.65
C ASN A 38 -4.62 1.06 11.79
N ILE A 39 -3.87 0.00 11.57
CA ILE A 39 -2.41 0.03 11.60
C ILE A 39 -1.87 0.05 10.18
N LEU A 40 -1.11 1.09 9.85
CA LEU A 40 -0.29 1.17 8.65
C LEU A 40 1.14 0.78 9.02
N CYS A 41 1.69 -0.18 8.30
CA CYS A 41 3.06 -0.66 8.50
C CYS A 41 3.83 -0.56 7.18
N VAL A 42 4.85 0.29 7.17
CA VAL A 42 5.77 0.38 6.03
C VAL A 42 6.70 -0.82 6.04
N VAL A 43 6.66 -1.58 4.96
CA VAL A 43 7.48 -2.78 4.78
C VAL A 43 8.78 -2.37 4.12
N ASN A 44 9.81 -2.14 4.91
CA ASN A 44 11.19 -1.99 4.49
C ASN A 44 11.94 -3.33 4.66
N GLU A 45 13.23 -3.36 4.37
CA GLU A 45 14.02 -4.60 4.46
C GLU A 45 14.06 -5.18 5.88
N TYR A 46 14.07 -4.35 6.93
CA TYR A 46 14.08 -4.82 8.34
C TYR A 46 12.77 -5.50 8.72
N VAL A 47 11.64 -4.91 8.30
CA VAL A 47 10.29 -5.48 8.49
C VAL A 47 10.12 -6.75 7.66
N ALA A 48 10.56 -6.73 6.39
CA ALA A 48 10.39 -7.85 5.47
C ALA A 48 11.13 -9.13 5.88
N ARG A 49 12.20 -9.00 6.68
CA ARG A 49 12.94 -10.15 7.24
C ARG A 49 12.22 -10.85 8.38
N ARG A 50 11.19 -10.22 9.00
CA ARG A 50 10.54 -10.70 10.23
C ARG A 50 9.00 -10.82 10.10
N PRO A 51 8.47 -11.45 9.04
CA PRO A 51 7.04 -11.44 8.74
C PRO A 51 6.17 -12.05 9.85
N GLN A 52 6.64 -13.12 10.52
CA GLN A 52 5.90 -13.76 11.60
C GLN A 52 5.80 -12.88 12.84
N GLU A 53 6.91 -12.29 13.27
CA GLU A 53 6.97 -11.43 14.43
C GLU A 53 6.12 -10.16 14.22
N VAL A 54 6.26 -9.56 13.03
CA VAL A 54 5.51 -8.36 12.63
C VAL A 54 4.02 -8.65 12.58
N PHE A 55 3.59 -9.70 11.88
CA PHE A 55 2.19 -10.07 11.80
C PHE A 55 1.63 -10.43 13.18
N GLY A 56 2.36 -11.22 13.98
CA GLY A 56 1.95 -11.61 15.33
C GLY A 56 1.76 -10.40 16.25
N SER A 57 2.64 -9.41 16.18
CA SER A 57 2.54 -8.18 16.96
C SER A 57 1.35 -7.31 16.57
N LEU A 58 1.05 -7.22 15.27
CA LEU A 58 0.05 -6.28 14.74
C LEU A 58 -1.35 -6.88 14.63
N SER A 59 -1.48 -8.20 14.45
CA SER A 59 -2.77 -8.86 14.20
C SER A 59 -3.82 -8.66 15.29
N LYS A 60 -3.40 -8.38 16.51
CA LYS A 60 -4.30 -8.08 17.63
C LYS A 60 -5.15 -6.81 17.44
N TYR A 61 -4.74 -5.91 16.56
CA TYR A 61 -5.47 -4.67 16.26
C TYR A 61 -6.57 -4.83 15.20
N GLY A 62 -6.63 -5.97 14.54
CA GLY A 62 -7.72 -6.35 13.64
C GLY A 62 -7.65 -5.80 12.22
N TYR A 63 -7.13 -4.58 12.00
CA TYR A 63 -7.09 -3.91 10.69
C TYR A 63 -5.67 -3.47 10.35
N LEU A 64 -5.09 -4.10 9.33
CA LEU A 64 -3.69 -3.89 8.94
C LEU A 64 -3.59 -3.45 7.48
N GLN A 65 -2.64 -2.57 7.19
CA GLN A 65 -2.21 -2.26 5.84
C GLN A 65 -0.67 -2.34 5.78
N PHE A 66 -0.16 -3.25 4.95
CA PHE A 66 1.26 -3.34 4.64
C PHE A 66 1.56 -2.53 3.38
N ILE A 67 2.44 -1.54 3.52
CA ILE A 67 2.80 -0.61 2.43
C ILE A 67 4.27 -0.85 2.09
N PRO A 68 4.62 -1.25 0.86
CA PRO A 68 6.03 -1.40 0.49
C PRO A 68 6.74 -0.06 0.60
N CYS A 69 7.93 -0.07 1.22
CA CYS A 69 8.78 1.10 1.32
C CYS A 69 9.14 1.62 -0.08
N LEU A 70 8.98 2.91 -0.28
CA LEU A 70 9.39 3.57 -1.51
C LEU A 70 10.89 3.85 -1.48
N ASP A 71 11.53 3.73 -2.64
CA ASP A 71 12.85 4.29 -2.87
C ASP A 71 12.73 5.79 -3.16
N ASP A 72 13.79 6.54 -2.96
CA ASP A 72 13.85 7.95 -3.35
C ASP A 72 13.63 8.10 -4.87
N LEU A 73 13.16 9.27 -5.32
CA LEU A 73 12.88 9.49 -6.74
C LEU A 73 14.17 9.52 -7.60
N ASP A 74 15.31 9.86 -7.01
CA ASP A 74 16.63 9.79 -7.62
C ASP A 74 17.15 8.34 -7.76
N GLY A 75 16.48 7.36 -7.16
CA GLY A 75 16.81 5.95 -7.26
C GLY A 75 17.89 5.48 -6.28
N ASP A 76 18.34 6.32 -5.36
CA ASP A 76 19.32 5.93 -4.34
C ASP A 76 18.77 4.86 -3.42
N ARG A 77 19.57 3.81 -3.24
CA ARG A 77 19.24 2.71 -2.32
C ARG A 77 19.89 2.92 -0.96
N ARG A 78 19.11 2.61 0.08
CA ARG A 78 19.52 2.65 1.48
C ARG A 78 19.59 1.23 2.05
N ASP A 79 20.19 1.06 3.22
CA ASP A 79 20.26 -0.25 3.91
C ASP A 79 18.87 -0.85 4.20
N TYR A 80 17.86 -0.01 4.33
CA TYR A 80 16.48 -0.41 4.55
C TYR A 80 15.66 -0.56 3.27
N SER A 81 16.23 -0.24 2.09
CA SER A 81 15.53 -0.38 0.80
C SER A 81 15.07 -1.79 0.58
N LEU A 82 13.77 -1.94 0.32
CA LEU A 82 13.12 -3.24 0.17
C LEU A 82 13.58 -3.93 -1.11
N THR A 83 13.97 -5.21 -0.99
CA THR A 83 14.32 -6.04 -2.16
C THR A 83 13.11 -6.84 -2.64
N PRO A 84 13.01 -7.16 -3.96
CA PRO A 84 11.94 -8.01 -4.47
C PRO A 84 11.89 -9.39 -3.80
N GLU A 85 13.04 -9.98 -3.49
CA GLU A 85 13.16 -11.28 -2.84
C GLU A 85 12.56 -11.25 -1.42
N SER A 86 12.94 -10.25 -0.63
CA SER A 86 12.44 -10.07 0.74
C SER A 86 10.96 -9.74 0.73
N TYR A 87 10.51 -8.89 -0.20
CA TYR A 87 9.09 -8.55 -0.32
C TYR A 87 8.24 -9.74 -0.73
N THR A 88 8.70 -10.55 -1.69
CA THR A 88 8.02 -11.78 -2.09
C THR A 88 7.86 -12.75 -0.91
N ARG A 89 8.92 -12.95 -0.15
CA ARG A 89 8.89 -13.81 1.06
C ARG A 89 7.92 -13.25 2.10
N PHE A 90 7.97 -11.94 2.35
CA PHE A 90 7.05 -11.25 3.27
C PHE A 90 5.59 -11.43 2.88
N LEU A 91 5.25 -11.17 1.62
CA LEU A 91 3.90 -11.32 1.10
C LEU A 91 3.36 -12.74 1.25
N LYS A 92 4.16 -13.75 0.86
CA LYS A 92 3.75 -15.15 0.98
C LYS A 92 3.55 -15.56 2.43
N LYS A 93 4.47 -15.19 3.30
CA LYS A 93 4.41 -15.58 4.71
C LYS A 93 3.29 -14.87 5.48
N THR A 94 3.08 -13.59 5.24
CA THR A 94 1.96 -12.86 5.84
C THR A 94 0.61 -13.34 5.30
N PHE A 95 0.55 -13.76 4.03
CA PHE A 95 -0.64 -14.40 3.48
C PHE A 95 -0.93 -15.75 4.14
N ASP A 96 0.09 -16.57 4.43
CA ASP A 96 -0.11 -17.82 5.17
C ASP A 96 -0.75 -17.56 6.54
N LEU A 97 -0.23 -16.59 7.28
CA LEU A 97 -0.73 -16.22 8.60
C LEU A 97 -2.16 -15.64 8.53
N TYR A 98 -2.45 -14.83 7.52
CA TYR A 98 -3.78 -14.31 7.24
C TYR A 98 -4.77 -15.44 6.94
N TYR A 99 -4.41 -16.38 6.07
CA TYR A 99 -5.22 -17.51 5.71
C TYR A 99 -5.48 -18.42 6.92
N ASP A 100 -4.46 -18.74 7.71
CA ASP A 100 -4.56 -19.54 8.93
C ASP A 100 -5.49 -18.88 9.95
N ALA A 101 -5.39 -17.57 10.14
CA ALA A 101 -6.27 -16.82 11.05
C ALA A 101 -7.72 -16.90 10.59
N TYR A 102 -7.98 -16.76 9.29
CA TYR A 102 -9.31 -16.89 8.71
C TYR A 102 -9.89 -18.31 8.93
N MET A 103 -9.08 -19.36 8.66
CA MET A 103 -9.51 -20.75 8.82
C MET A 103 -9.79 -21.15 10.26
N ARG A 104 -9.12 -20.52 11.22
CA ARG A 104 -9.34 -20.70 12.67
C ARG A 104 -10.51 -19.89 13.22
N GLY A 105 -11.25 -19.16 12.39
CA GLY A 105 -12.38 -18.32 12.81
C GLY A 105 -11.97 -17.05 13.57
N ARG A 106 -10.73 -16.61 13.43
CA ARG A 106 -10.17 -15.36 14.02
C ARG A 106 -9.62 -14.46 12.91
N PRO A 107 -10.46 -14.02 11.95
CA PRO A 107 -10.01 -13.25 10.82
C PRO A 107 -9.35 -11.94 11.26
N VAL A 108 -8.25 -11.61 10.60
CA VAL A 108 -7.57 -10.33 10.70
C VAL A 108 -7.71 -9.67 9.33
N SER A 109 -8.18 -8.43 9.28
CA SER A 109 -8.24 -7.69 8.03
C SER A 109 -6.83 -7.25 7.62
N VAL A 110 -6.40 -7.68 6.43
CA VAL A 110 -5.18 -7.17 5.80
C VAL A 110 -5.60 -6.58 4.47
N ARG A 111 -5.63 -5.24 4.39
CA ARG A 111 -6.26 -4.48 3.31
C ARG A 111 -5.92 -5.00 1.91
N ASN A 112 -4.66 -5.33 1.64
CA ASN A 112 -4.26 -5.82 0.32
C ASN A 112 -4.88 -7.20 0.01
N PHE A 113 -4.88 -8.12 0.97
CA PHE A 113 -5.43 -9.46 0.78
C PHE A 113 -6.96 -9.42 0.70
N ASP A 114 -7.61 -8.60 1.54
CA ASP A 114 -9.06 -8.40 1.50
C ASP A 114 -9.50 -7.83 0.14
N ASN A 115 -8.76 -6.86 -0.41
CA ASN A 115 -9.04 -6.33 -1.74
C ASN A 115 -8.88 -7.39 -2.84
N TYR A 116 -7.85 -8.26 -2.79
CA TYR A 116 -7.72 -9.35 -3.78
C TYR A 116 -8.91 -10.32 -3.69
N ILE A 117 -9.34 -10.67 -2.48
CA ILE A 117 -10.52 -11.52 -2.28
C ILE A 117 -11.79 -10.79 -2.74
N GLY A 118 -11.92 -9.49 -2.44
CA GLY A 118 -13.01 -8.65 -2.92
C GLY A 118 -13.11 -8.61 -4.45
N ILE A 119 -11.97 -8.52 -5.16
CA ILE A 119 -11.93 -8.60 -6.62
C ILE A 119 -12.46 -9.97 -7.12
N LEU A 120 -12.11 -11.07 -6.46
CA LEU A 120 -12.65 -12.40 -6.78
C LEU A 120 -14.16 -12.51 -6.55
N LEU A 121 -14.72 -11.68 -5.66
CA LEU A 121 -16.14 -11.55 -5.39
C LEU A 121 -16.84 -10.50 -6.29
N GLY A 122 -16.13 -9.93 -7.28
CA GLY A 122 -16.68 -8.92 -8.20
C GLY A 122 -16.70 -7.49 -7.62
N GLN A 123 -16.08 -7.26 -6.48
CA GLN A 123 -15.99 -5.92 -5.88
C GLN A 123 -14.89 -5.08 -6.51
N GLN A 124 -15.06 -3.76 -6.45
CA GLN A 124 -13.97 -2.83 -6.82
C GLN A 124 -13.00 -2.66 -5.66
N PRO A 125 -11.69 -2.64 -5.92
CA PRO A 125 -10.70 -2.39 -4.87
C PRO A 125 -10.79 -0.94 -4.36
N GLU A 126 -10.53 -0.76 -3.09
CA GLU A 126 -10.54 0.54 -2.41
C GLU A 126 -9.29 1.39 -2.71
N ASN A 127 -8.16 0.74 -3.00
CA ASN A 127 -6.88 1.39 -3.18
C ASN A 127 -6.64 1.71 -4.66
N CYS A 128 -6.31 2.95 -5.00
CA CYS A 128 -6.02 3.39 -6.37
C CYS A 128 -4.89 2.58 -7.02
N GLY A 129 -3.86 2.19 -6.25
CA GLY A 129 -2.79 1.30 -6.73
C GLY A 129 -3.31 -0.06 -7.18
N MET A 130 -4.40 -0.57 -6.61
CA MET A 130 -5.05 -1.82 -7.03
C MET A 130 -6.07 -1.62 -8.15
N CYS A 131 -6.46 -0.38 -8.44
CA CYS A 131 -7.24 -0.03 -9.62
C CYS A 131 -6.37 0.05 -10.89
N GLY A 132 -5.05 0.12 -10.75
CA GLY A 132 -4.10 0.27 -11.86
C GLY A 132 -4.11 1.64 -12.53
N ARG A 133 -4.77 2.62 -11.89
CA ARG A 133 -4.88 3.99 -12.36
C ARG A 133 -5.02 4.95 -11.19
N CYS A 134 -4.51 6.16 -11.32
CA CYS A 134 -4.70 7.20 -10.33
C CYS A 134 -6.16 7.66 -10.31
N GLY A 135 -6.72 7.74 -9.11
CA GLY A 135 -8.00 8.37 -8.87
C GLY A 135 -7.86 9.87 -8.69
N GLN A 136 -8.97 10.50 -8.34
CA GLN A 136 -8.96 11.88 -7.89
C GLN A 136 -8.59 11.88 -6.40
N TYR A 137 -7.45 12.46 -6.09
CA TYR A 137 -6.89 12.55 -4.77
C TYR A 137 -6.23 13.91 -4.60
N TYR A 138 -6.23 14.44 -3.39
CA TYR A 138 -5.60 15.72 -3.09
C TYR A 138 -4.75 15.57 -1.83
N LEU A 139 -3.48 15.93 -1.93
CA LEU A 139 -2.67 16.26 -0.78
C LEU A 139 -2.66 17.77 -0.61
N ILE A 140 -2.78 18.23 0.62
CA ILE A 140 -2.77 19.64 0.97
C ILE A 140 -1.63 19.86 1.96
N GLU A 141 -0.68 20.69 1.58
CA GLU A 141 0.45 21.09 2.43
C GLU A 141 0.02 22.18 3.43
N ALA A 142 0.88 22.41 4.43
CA ALA A 142 0.59 23.36 5.51
C ALA A 142 0.36 24.81 5.05
N ASP A 143 0.92 25.20 3.90
CA ASP A 143 0.74 26.49 3.25
C ASP A 143 -0.55 26.59 2.39
N GLY A 144 -1.30 25.47 2.31
CA GLY A 144 -2.50 25.35 1.48
C GLY A 144 -2.23 24.92 0.03
N SER A 145 -0.98 24.64 -0.35
CA SER A 145 -0.64 24.12 -1.67
C SER A 145 -1.23 22.72 -1.87
N VAL A 146 -1.77 22.46 -3.08
CA VAL A 146 -2.49 21.23 -3.41
C VAL A 146 -1.76 20.45 -4.49
N TYR A 147 -1.61 19.15 -4.26
CA TYR A 147 -0.93 18.19 -5.13
C TYR A 147 -1.83 16.98 -5.45
N PRO A 148 -1.60 16.29 -6.59
CA PRO A 148 -2.46 15.20 -7.03
C PRO A 148 -2.26 13.88 -6.28
N CYS A 149 -1.19 13.75 -5.49
CA CYS A 149 -0.86 12.54 -4.74
C CYS A 149 0.20 12.84 -3.68
N ASP A 150 0.13 12.16 -2.53
CA ASP A 150 1.08 12.24 -1.42
C ASP A 150 2.50 11.75 -1.77
N PHE A 151 2.63 10.91 -2.82
CA PHE A 151 3.92 10.46 -3.32
C PHE A 151 4.57 11.43 -4.33
N TYR A 152 3.89 12.53 -4.67
CA TYR A 152 4.29 13.47 -5.71
C TYR A 152 4.08 14.92 -5.27
N VAL A 153 4.63 15.24 -4.10
CA VAL A 153 4.69 16.62 -3.59
C VAL A 153 5.91 17.30 -4.21
N LEU A 154 5.79 17.63 -5.49
CA LEU A 154 6.83 18.24 -6.32
C LEU A 154 6.28 19.57 -6.88
N ASP A 155 7.10 20.61 -6.92
CA ASP A 155 6.68 21.96 -7.32
C ASP A 155 6.00 21.97 -8.69
N GLU A 156 6.53 21.20 -9.64
CA GLU A 156 5.95 21.07 -11.00
C GLU A 156 4.58 20.38 -11.03
N LEU A 157 4.19 19.68 -9.97
CA LEU A 157 2.88 19.01 -9.84
C LEU A 157 1.92 19.79 -8.94
N ARG A 158 2.25 21.00 -8.53
CA ARG A 158 1.39 21.87 -7.75
C ARG A 158 0.17 22.28 -8.56
N MET A 159 -1.01 21.86 -8.14
CA MET A 159 -2.29 22.14 -8.82
C MET A 159 -2.86 23.54 -8.52
N GLY A 160 -2.43 24.14 -7.43
CA GLY A 160 -2.90 25.44 -6.94
C GLY A 160 -2.84 25.52 -5.41
N ASN A 161 -3.63 26.43 -4.82
CA ASN A 161 -3.70 26.61 -3.37
C ASN A 161 -5.17 26.74 -2.92
N ILE A 162 -5.54 26.06 -1.83
CA ILE A 162 -6.93 26.07 -1.31
C ILE A 162 -7.36 27.44 -0.77
N ASN A 163 -6.41 28.33 -0.44
CA ASN A 163 -6.72 29.69 -0.01
C ASN A 163 -7.14 30.59 -1.18
N ASP A 164 -6.75 30.24 -2.41
CA ASP A 164 -6.97 31.05 -3.62
C ASP A 164 -7.99 30.42 -4.58
N ALA A 165 -8.26 29.11 -4.43
CA ALA A 165 -9.07 28.34 -5.38
C ALA A 165 -9.99 27.35 -4.68
N SER A 166 -11.18 27.17 -5.23
CA SER A 166 -12.12 26.13 -4.77
C SER A 166 -11.68 24.74 -5.22
N PHE A 167 -12.09 23.67 -4.50
CA PHE A 167 -11.87 22.30 -4.95
C PHE A 167 -12.44 22.02 -6.35
N PHE A 168 -13.54 22.65 -6.72
CA PHE A 168 -14.12 22.54 -8.05
C PHE A 168 -13.20 23.10 -9.16
N SER A 169 -12.44 24.19 -8.88
CA SER A 169 -11.46 24.72 -9.82
C SER A 169 -10.18 23.87 -9.83
N LEU A 170 -9.73 23.40 -8.66
CA LEU A 170 -8.57 22.50 -8.54
C LEU A 170 -8.78 21.16 -9.26
N GLU A 171 -10.02 20.62 -9.23
CA GLU A 171 -10.40 19.41 -9.96
C GLU A 171 -10.18 19.53 -11.47
N LYS A 172 -10.36 20.74 -12.01
CA LYS A 172 -10.16 21.05 -13.43
C LYS A 172 -8.73 21.43 -13.77
N SER A 173 -7.80 21.34 -12.81
CA SER A 173 -6.39 21.63 -13.05
C SER A 173 -5.84 20.75 -14.19
N PRO A 174 -5.24 21.34 -15.23
CA PRO A 174 -4.57 20.57 -16.29
C PRO A 174 -3.50 19.62 -15.73
N ILE A 175 -2.74 20.06 -14.70
CA ILE A 175 -1.71 19.26 -14.03
C ILE A 175 -2.33 18.01 -13.42
N GLY A 176 -3.43 18.14 -12.68
CA GLY A 176 -4.12 16.99 -12.08
C GLY A 176 -4.71 16.05 -13.12
N ALA A 177 -5.24 16.57 -14.23
CA ALA A 177 -5.76 15.78 -15.34
C ALA A 177 -4.64 14.99 -16.05
N GLU A 178 -3.54 15.65 -16.36
CA GLU A 178 -2.37 15.02 -17.00
C GLU A 178 -1.77 13.95 -16.09
N PHE A 179 -1.61 14.25 -14.80
CA PHE A 179 -1.15 13.29 -13.80
C PHE A 179 -1.99 12.01 -13.78
N ARG A 180 -3.32 12.13 -13.80
CA ARG A 180 -4.21 10.97 -13.84
C ARG A 180 -4.14 10.23 -15.17
N ASN A 181 -4.20 10.96 -16.29
CA ASN A 181 -4.21 10.37 -17.63
C ASN A 181 -2.93 9.58 -17.93
N ALA A 182 -1.76 10.06 -17.50
CA ALA A 182 -0.51 9.34 -17.64
C ALA A 182 -0.54 7.96 -16.98
N SER A 183 -1.35 7.76 -15.93
CA SER A 183 -1.47 6.48 -15.24
C SER A 183 -2.28 5.42 -16.01
N PHE A 184 -3.06 5.81 -17.03
CA PHE A 184 -3.94 4.89 -17.76
C PHE A 184 -3.21 3.98 -18.74
N TYR A 185 -1.96 4.26 -19.04
CA TYR A 185 -1.16 3.39 -19.89
C TYR A 185 -1.00 2.00 -19.27
N VAL A 186 -1.24 0.99 -20.06
CA VAL A 186 -1.08 -0.42 -19.69
C VAL A 186 0.04 -1.02 -20.54
N ASP A 187 1.11 -1.46 -19.90
CA ASP A 187 2.24 -2.13 -20.52
C ASP A 187 1.78 -3.42 -21.24
N GLU A 188 2.43 -3.77 -22.38
CA GLU A 188 2.07 -4.96 -23.16
C GLU A 188 2.23 -6.25 -22.35
N LYS A 189 3.26 -6.35 -21.50
CA LYS A 189 3.42 -7.49 -20.60
C LYS A 189 2.27 -7.63 -19.62
N CYS A 190 1.70 -6.50 -19.17
CA CYS A 190 0.51 -6.51 -18.32
C CYS A 190 -0.73 -6.97 -19.08
N ARG A 191 -0.89 -6.56 -20.35
CA ARG A 191 -2.02 -7.00 -21.20
C ARG A 191 -2.03 -8.50 -21.43
N ALA A 192 -0.85 -9.11 -21.57
CA ALA A 192 -0.68 -10.56 -21.75
C ALA A 192 -0.66 -11.34 -20.42
N CYS A 193 -0.68 -10.67 -19.27
CA CYS A 193 -0.51 -11.31 -17.97
C CYS A 193 -1.81 -11.92 -17.46
N LYS A 194 -1.80 -13.22 -17.15
CA LYS A 194 -2.97 -13.91 -16.57
C LYS A 194 -3.43 -13.34 -15.22
N TRP A 195 -2.55 -12.62 -14.50
CA TRP A 195 -2.82 -12.01 -13.21
C TRP A 195 -3.24 -10.54 -13.30
N TYR A 196 -3.37 -10.00 -14.53
CA TYR A 196 -3.70 -8.58 -14.69
C TYR A 196 -5.01 -8.19 -13.99
N PHE A 197 -6.00 -9.07 -13.98
CA PHE A 197 -7.29 -8.80 -13.33
C PHE A 197 -7.19 -8.56 -11.82
N LEU A 198 -6.17 -9.11 -11.14
CA LEU A 198 -5.87 -8.85 -9.73
C LEU A 198 -4.93 -7.66 -9.55
N CYS A 199 -3.83 -7.62 -10.31
CA CYS A 199 -2.74 -6.66 -10.16
C CYS A 199 -3.05 -5.29 -10.79
N ARG A 200 -3.64 -5.29 -12.00
CA ARG A 200 -3.97 -4.09 -12.82
C ARG A 200 -2.79 -3.14 -13.05
N GLY A 201 -1.54 -3.60 -12.90
CA GLY A 201 -0.32 -2.81 -13.08
C GLY A 201 0.15 -2.07 -11.83
N GLY A 202 -0.67 -1.97 -10.80
CA GLY A 202 -0.27 -1.38 -9.52
C GLY A 202 -0.21 0.14 -9.49
N CYS A 203 0.43 0.69 -8.44
CA CYS A 203 0.56 2.12 -8.24
C CYS A 203 1.48 2.77 -9.29
N ARG A 204 1.14 3.99 -9.72
CA ARG A 204 1.98 4.82 -10.60
C ARG A 204 3.40 4.96 -10.03
N ARG A 205 3.55 5.19 -8.74
CA ARG A 205 4.84 5.42 -8.07
C ARG A 205 5.79 4.20 -8.17
N ASP A 206 5.23 3.00 -8.21
CA ASP A 206 6.00 1.77 -8.40
C ASP A 206 6.33 1.48 -9.88
N ARG A 207 5.91 2.35 -10.79
CA ARG A 207 6.09 2.24 -12.24
C ARG A 207 7.06 3.29 -12.79
N GLU A 208 7.72 4.03 -11.90
CA GLU A 208 8.81 4.94 -12.26
C GLU A 208 10.10 4.15 -12.63
N PRO A 209 10.99 4.69 -13.47
CA PRO A 209 10.84 5.97 -14.16
C PRO A 209 9.87 5.90 -15.35
N PHE A 210 9.28 7.06 -15.71
CA PHE A 210 8.52 7.17 -16.94
C PHE A 210 9.45 7.39 -18.13
N VAL A 211 9.18 6.71 -19.23
CA VAL A 211 9.90 6.89 -20.49
C VAL A 211 8.90 7.42 -21.53
N ASP A 212 9.22 8.54 -22.16
CA ASP A 212 8.34 9.22 -23.12
C ASP A 212 6.93 9.46 -22.59
N GLY A 213 6.82 9.88 -21.31
CA GLY A 213 5.56 10.12 -20.61
C GLY A 213 4.74 8.85 -20.28
N ARG A 214 5.29 7.67 -20.49
CA ARG A 214 4.63 6.37 -20.22
C ARG A 214 5.24 5.70 -18.99
N PRO A 215 4.43 5.26 -18.04
CA PRO A 215 4.91 4.51 -16.90
C PRO A 215 5.48 3.16 -17.32
N GLY A 216 6.57 2.76 -16.68
CA GLY A 216 7.18 1.45 -16.85
C GLY A 216 6.37 0.30 -16.27
N LEU A 217 6.99 -0.87 -16.25
CA LEU A 217 6.46 -2.03 -15.53
C LEU A 217 6.63 -1.80 -14.02
N ASN A 218 5.62 -2.19 -13.23
CA ASN A 218 5.70 -2.11 -11.78
C ASN A 218 6.92 -2.86 -11.24
N LYS A 219 7.73 -2.23 -10.42
CA LYS A 219 8.95 -2.82 -9.84
C LYS A 219 8.69 -4.08 -9.02
N TRP A 220 7.47 -4.22 -8.48
CA TRP A 220 7.01 -5.40 -7.73
C TRP A 220 6.29 -6.45 -8.58
N CYS A 221 6.32 -6.33 -9.92
CA CYS A 221 5.59 -7.23 -10.82
C CYS A 221 5.90 -8.71 -10.54
N ALA A 222 7.17 -9.07 -10.41
CA ALA A 222 7.58 -10.45 -10.11
C ALA A 222 7.07 -10.91 -8.72
N CYS A 223 7.05 -10.01 -7.74
CA CYS A 223 6.55 -10.30 -6.39
C CYS A 223 5.05 -10.62 -6.40
N PHE A 224 4.26 -9.82 -7.12
CA PHE A 224 2.81 -10.03 -7.24
C PHE A 224 2.50 -11.31 -8.02
N GLN A 225 3.21 -11.57 -9.12
CA GLN A 225 3.05 -12.84 -9.85
C GLN A 225 3.34 -14.04 -8.94
N ALA A 226 4.47 -14.00 -8.21
CA ALA A 226 4.84 -15.06 -7.28
C ALA A 226 3.87 -15.23 -6.10
N LEU A 227 3.27 -14.13 -5.63
CA LEU A 227 2.20 -14.17 -4.62
C LEU A 227 0.95 -14.83 -5.20
N PHE A 228 0.47 -14.40 -6.36
CA PHE A 228 -0.76 -14.93 -6.94
C PHE A 228 -0.64 -16.41 -7.33
N GLU A 229 0.48 -16.82 -7.93
CA GLU A 229 0.76 -18.24 -8.18
C GLU A 229 0.64 -19.08 -6.90
N TYR A 230 1.17 -18.57 -5.80
CA TYR A 230 1.19 -19.25 -4.51
C TYR A 230 -0.14 -19.21 -3.77
N ALA A 231 -0.82 -18.08 -3.77
CA ALA A 231 -1.93 -17.78 -2.89
C ALA A 231 -3.32 -17.95 -3.54
N TYR A 232 -3.42 -17.90 -4.87
CA TYR A 232 -4.69 -17.88 -5.60
C TYR A 232 -5.67 -18.99 -5.25
N PRO A 233 -5.26 -20.28 -5.11
CA PRO A 233 -6.20 -21.33 -4.71
C PRO A 233 -6.85 -21.05 -3.34
N ARG A 234 -6.07 -20.56 -2.39
CA ARG A 234 -6.52 -20.24 -1.03
C ARG A 234 -7.34 -18.95 -0.98
N MET A 235 -7.00 -17.94 -1.78
CA MET A 235 -7.85 -16.75 -1.96
C MET A 235 -9.23 -17.13 -2.51
N THR A 236 -9.25 -18.02 -3.50
CA THR A 236 -10.50 -18.55 -4.09
C THR A 236 -11.30 -19.35 -3.07
N GLU A 237 -10.64 -20.12 -2.20
CA GLU A 237 -11.31 -20.85 -1.13
C GLU A 237 -11.99 -19.90 -0.14
N ILE A 238 -11.29 -18.84 0.30
CA ILE A 238 -11.88 -17.81 1.17
C ILE A 238 -13.10 -17.17 0.48
N ALA A 239 -12.97 -16.76 -0.79
CA ALA A 239 -14.06 -16.15 -1.55
C ALA A 239 -15.29 -17.06 -1.61
N LYS A 240 -15.11 -18.35 -1.91
CA LYS A 240 -16.21 -19.34 -1.90
C LYS A 240 -16.87 -19.47 -0.53
N ARG A 241 -16.08 -19.49 0.56
CA ARG A 241 -16.62 -19.56 1.92
C ARG A 241 -17.42 -18.33 2.31
N ILE A 242 -17.03 -17.15 1.82
CA ILE A 242 -17.80 -15.91 2.03
C ILE A 242 -19.14 -16.01 1.29
N THR A 243 -19.12 -16.40 0.01
CA THR A 243 -20.35 -16.55 -0.80
C THR A 243 -21.32 -17.59 -0.21
N ALA A 244 -20.80 -18.68 0.35
CA ALA A 244 -21.64 -19.75 0.94
C ALA A 244 -22.31 -19.37 2.27
N ARG A 245 -21.96 -18.23 2.88
CA ARG A 245 -22.54 -17.73 4.12
C ARG A 245 -23.66 -16.72 3.91
N HIS A 246 -23.84 -16.27 2.67
CA HIS A 246 -24.90 -15.37 2.21
C HIS A 246 -25.90 -16.12 1.34
#